data_008a81d6f7d3033ca58771b80f30d76a
#
_entry.id   008a81d6f7d3033ca58771b80f30d76a
#
_cell.length_a   1.000
_cell.length_b   1.000
_cell.length_c   1.000
_cell.angle_alpha   90.00
_cell.angle_beta   90.00
_cell.angle_gamma   90.00
#
_symmetry.space_group_name_H-M   'P 1'
#
loop_
_entity.id
_entity.type
_entity.pdbx_description
1 polymer ?
#
loop_
_entity_poly.entity_id
_entity_poly.type
_entity_poly.pdbx_seq_one_letter_code
_entity_poly.pdbx_strand_id
1 'polypeptide(L)'
;DKGAVGVINRNNFDHWGVLPDTDSADFKNWVSGARAFGKAIWDIIGERKNPRIVFEHPGEATLPTSCYVCDLGGMVVICAGTTGYNVSLDLRYHWMQQKRLQGSHVANDEQSRAVNELVIAKKVDPCLSETYSFDQIGHAHQLMHDNKHPHGNMACLVNSLSKGQGRS
;
A
#
# COMPACT_ATOMS: atom_id res chain seq x y z
N ASP A 1 -9.25 -9.66 11.51
CA ASP A 1 -8.43 -8.68 12.21
C ASP A 1 -6.95 -8.96 11.92
N LYS A 2 -6.24 -8.01 11.25
CA LYS A 2 -4.84 -8.16 10.84
C LYS A 2 -3.92 -7.19 11.61
N GLY A 3 -4.38 -6.66 12.73
CA GLY A 3 -3.62 -5.78 13.62
C GLY A 3 -3.66 -4.29 13.23
N ALA A 4 -4.42 -3.90 12.21
CA ALA A 4 -4.63 -2.49 11.92
C ALA A 4 -5.48 -1.84 13.01
N VAL A 5 -5.05 -0.67 13.50
CA VAL A 5 -5.80 0.08 14.54
C VAL A 5 -7.05 0.77 13.97
N GLY A 6 -7.13 0.93 12.65
CA GLY A 6 -8.30 1.49 11.97
C GLY A 6 -8.16 1.50 10.45
N VAL A 7 -9.23 1.88 9.78
CA VAL A 7 -9.31 1.94 8.33
C VAL A 7 -9.95 3.28 7.92
N ILE A 8 -9.40 3.91 6.90
CA ILE A 8 -9.96 5.12 6.29
C ILE A 8 -10.43 4.77 4.87
N ASN A 9 -11.72 4.98 4.60
CA ASN A 9 -12.20 4.88 3.23
C ASN A 9 -11.79 6.13 2.46
N ARG A 10 -10.88 6.00 1.50
CA ARG A 10 -10.39 7.10 0.69
C ARG A 10 -11.48 7.77 -0.16
N ASN A 11 -12.56 7.05 -0.47
CA ASN A 11 -13.69 7.60 -1.22
C ASN A 11 -14.49 8.66 -0.47
N ASN A 12 -14.19 8.87 0.82
CA ASN A 12 -14.76 9.98 1.60
C ASN A 12 -14.02 11.31 1.36
N PHE A 13 -13.05 11.35 0.45
CA PHE A 13 -12.22 12.53 0.17
C PHE A 13 -12.09 12.70 -1.35
N ASP A 14 -12.20 13.94 -1.84
CA ASP A 14 -12.25 14.27 -3.27
C ASP A 14 -10.94 14.86 -3.81
N HIS A 15 -9.89 14.96 -2.99
CA HIS A 15 -8.64 15.64 -3.35
C HIS A 15 -7.60 14.73 -4.04
N TRP A 16 -7.93 13.48 -4.31
CA TRP A 16 -7.03 12.53 -4.96
C TRP A 16 -6.76 12.89 -6.42
N GLY A 17 -5.61 12.49 -6.92
CA GLY A 17 -5.22 12.70 -8.31
C GLY A 17 -3.91 13.47 -8.43
N VAL A 18 -3.68 14.02 -9.63
CA VAL A 18 -2.51 14.83 -9.93
C VAL A 18 -2.50 16.08 -9.06
N LEU A 19 -1.35 16.41 -8.46
CA LEU A 19 -1.20 17.62 -7.67
C LEU A 19 -1.46 18.85 -8.56
N PRO A 20 -2.42 19.73 -8.17
CA PRO A 20 -2.65 20.96 -8.91
C PRO A 20 -1.46 21.91 -8.84
N ASP A 21 -1.39 22.84 -9.79
CA ASP A 21 -0.41 23.93 -9.75
C ASP A 21 -0.52 24.70 -8.42
N THR A 22 0.62 24.90 -7.77
CA THR A 22 0.71 25.50 -6.44
C THR A 22 0.15 26.92 -6.35
N ASP A 23 0.08 27.63 -7.47
CA ASP A 23 -0.47 28.99 -7.56
C ASP A 23 -1.98 29.01 -7.88
N SER A 24 -2.58 27.84 -8.11
CA SER A 24 -3.99 27.70 -8.47
C SER A 24 -4.94 27.72 -7.27
N ALA A 25 -6.21 28.03 -7.53
CA ALA A 25 -7.27 27.86 -6.53
C ALA A 25 -7.47 26.39 -6.12
N ASP A 26 -7.27 25.46 -7.08
CA ASP A 26 -7.44 24.02 -6.85
C ASP A 26 -6.39 23.47 -5.90
N PHE A 27 -5.20 24.07 -5.83
CA PHE A 27 -4.19 23.70 -4.85
C PHE A 27 -4.69 23.95 -3.40
N LYS A 28 -5.45 25.02 -3.15
CA LYS A 28 -6.04 25.26 -1.82
C LYS A 28 -7.06 24.17 -1.45
N ASN A 29 -7.85 23.73 -2.42
CA ASN A 29 -8.82 22.64 -2.24
C ASN A 29 -8.07 21.33 -1.94
N TRP A 30 -7.01 21.03 -2.69
CA TRP A 30 -6.16 19.88 -2.45
C TRP A 30 -5.55 19.89 -1.04
N VAL A 31 -4.97 21.02 -0.61
CA VAL A 31 -4.39 21.17 0.75
C VAL A 31 -5.46 20.94 1.82
N SER A 32 -6.68 21.46 1.61
CA SER A 32 -7.80 21.24 2.54
C SER A 32 -8.15 19.76 2.66
N GLY A 33 -8.23 19.04 1.54
CA GLY A 33 -8.51 17.60 1.51
C GLY A 33 -7.39 16.77 2.14
N ALA A 34 -6.13 17.08 1.83
CA ALA A 34 -4.97 16.41 2.43
C ALA A 34 -4.90 16.63 3.96
N ARG A 35 -5.26 17.81 4.45
CA ARG A 35 -5.41 18.09 5.89
C ARG A 35 -6.52 17.29 6.52
N ALA A 36 -7.68 17.21 5.87
CA ALA A 36 -8.81 16.43 6.35
C ALA A 36 -8.45 14.94 6.44
N PHE A 37 -7.73 14.42 5.46
CA PHE A 37 -7.23 13.05 5.48
C PHE A 37 -6.22 12.84 6.63
N GLY A 38 -5.27 13.75 6.82
CA GLY A 38 -4.33 13.71 7.96
C GLY A 38 -5.06 13.75 9.31
N LYS A 39 -6.12 14.57 9.43
CA LYS A 39 -6.96 14.60 10.63
C LYS A 39 -7.67 13.26 10.87
N ALA A 40 -8.19 12.62 9.83
CA ALA A 40 -8.81 11.30 9.97
C ALA A 40 -7.83 10.23 10.50
N ILE A 41 -6.53 10.33 10.14
CA ILE A 41 -5.48 9.47 10.72
C ILE A 41 -5.38 9.75 12.23
N TRP A 42 -5.30 11.02 12.64
CA TRP A 42 -5.20 11.39 14.07
C TRP A 42 -6.43 10.95 14.87
N ASP A 43 -7.62 11.09 14.31
CA ASP A 43 -8.87 10.67 14.96
C ASP A 43 -8.90 9.16 15.23
N ILE A 44 -8.32 8.34 14.32
CA ILE A 44 -8.21 6.89 14.50
C ILE A 44 -7.20 6.52 15.58
N ILE A 45 -6.04 7.16 15.57
CA ILE A 45 -4.98 6.84 16.56
C ILE A 45 -5.19 7.52 17.92
N GLY A 46 -6.15 8.46 18.02
CA GLY A 46 -6.44 9.24 19.23
C GLY A 46 -5.36 10.26 19.60
N GLU A 47 -4.45 10.57 18.69
CA GLU A 47 -3.29 11.44 18.93
C GLU A 47 -2.99 12.27 17.67
N ARG A 48 -2.63 13.55 17.84
CA ARG A 48 -2.18 14.41 16.73
C ARG A 48 -0.74 14.07 16.34
N LYS A 49 -0.60 12.98 15.61
CA LYS A 49 0.69 12.45 15.18
C LYS A 49 0.61 11.93 13.76
N ASN A 50 1.61 12.25 12.97
CA ASN A 50 1.72 11.81 11.59
C ASN A 50 2.44 10.45 11.50
N PRO A 51 2.16 9.63 10.47
CA PRO A 51 2.86 8.36 10.29
C PRO A 51 4.34 8.59 9.94
N ARG A 52 5.23 7.89 10.66
CA ARG A 52 6.68 7.91 10.40
C ARG A 52 7.05 7.17 9.12
N ILE A 53 6.25 6.16 8.76
CA ILE A 53 6.40 5.37 7.54
C ILE A 53 5.05 5.35 6.85
N VAL A 54 5.04 5.67 5.56
CA VAL A 54 3.89 5.52 4.68
C VAL A 54 4.27 4.51 3.60
N PHE A 55 3.53 3.41 3.50
CA PHE A 55 3.68 2.43 2.44
C PHE A 55 2.74 2.79 1.30
N GLU A 56 3.31 3.18 0.17
CA GLU A 56 2.61 3.74 -0.98
C GLU A 56 2.61 2.75 -2.14
N HIS A 57 1.46 2.53 -2.76
CA HIS A 57 1.28 1.61 -3.85
C HIS A 57 0.62 2.23 -5.11
N PRO A 58 -0.41 3.09 -5.00
CA PRO A 58 -1.08 3.64 -6.19
C PRO A 58 -0.20 4.56 -7.04
N GLY A 59 0.64 5.39 -6.43
CA GLY A 59 1.54 6.29 -7.15
C GLY A 59 0.91 7.64 -7.47
N GLU A 60 0.68 7.96 -8.75
CA GLU A 60 0.31 9.30 -9.22
C GLU A 60 -0.85 9.93 -8.44
N ALA A 61 -1.91 9.17 -8.18
CA ALA A 61 -3.10 9.71 -7.53
C ALA A 61 -2.94 9.98 -6.03
N THR A 62 -2.03 9.31 -5.32
CA THR A 62 -1.98 9.32 -3.86
C THR A 62 -0.64 9.74 -3.27
N LEU A 63 0.46 9.60 -4.01
CA LEU A 63 1.80 9.93 -3.52
C LEU A 63 1.95 11.37 -3.01
N PRO A 64 1.35 12.41 -3.64
CA PRO A 64 1.41 13.77 -3.11
C PRO A 64 0.82 13.87 -1.70
N THR A 65 -0.32 13.24 -1.46
CA THR A 65 -0.96 13.20 -0.15
C THR A 65 -0.17 12.36 0.85
N SER A 66 0.38 11.22 0.42
CA SER A 66 1.27 10.38 1.24
C SER A 66 2.51 11.16 1.71
N CYS A 67 3.11 11.95 0.82
CA CYS A 67 4.20 12.85 1.19
C CYS A 67 3.74 13.96 2.13
N TYR A 68 2.54 14.51 1.93
CA TYR A 68 2.00 15.56 2.79
C TYR A 68 1.78 15.08 4.23
N VAL A 69 1.12 13.93 4.42
CA VAL A 69 0.76 13.40 5.75
C VAL A 69 1.90 12.68 6.45
N CYS A 70 2.97 12.32 5.75
CA CYS A 70 4.14 11.72 6.37
C CYS A 70 4.77 12.68 7.38
N ASP A 71 5.27 12.14 8.49
CA ASP A 71 5.85 12.93 9.59
C ASP A 71 7.19 13.59 9.21
N LEU A 72 7.62 14.56 10.00
CA LEU A 72 8.95 15.17 9.93
C LEU A 72 10.03 14.07 10.03
N GLY A 73 10.98 14.07 9.10
CA GLY A 73 12.01 13.03 9.01
C GLY A 73 11.48 11.63 8.67
N GLY A 74 10.19 11.51 8.35
CA GLY A 74 9.58 10.24 8.00
C GLY A 74 9.96 9.73 6.61
N MET A 75 9.43 8.58 6.24
CA MET A 75 9.73 7.92 4.97
C MET A 75 8.45 7.48 4.26
N VAL A 76 8.34 7.80 2.98
CA VAL A 76 7.36 7.21 2.07
C VAL A 76 8.07 6.13 1.26
N VAL A 77 7.60 4.88 1.39
CA VAL A 77 8.13 3.73 0.64
C VAL A 77 7.17 3.43 -0.50
N ILE A 78 7.64 3.54 -1.73
CA ILE A 78 6.84 3.26 -2.94
C ILE A 78 7.29 1.96 -3.60
N CYS A 79 6.34 1.06 -3.87
CA CYS A 79 6.61 -0.23 -4.50
C CYS A 79 5.86 -0.45 -5.83
N ALA A 80 4.99 0.47 -6.22
CA ALA A 80 4.22 0.38 -7.46
C ALA A 80 3.70 1.76 -7.92
N GLY A 81 3.00 1.80 -9.04
CA GLY A 81 2.41 3.00 -9.63
C GLY A 81 1.14 2.64 -10.41
N THR A 82 0.16 2.02 -9.74
CA THR A 82 -1.04 1.48 -10.40
C THR A 82 -1.98 2.54 -10.97
N THR A 83 -1.87 3.79 -10.51
CA THR A 83 -2.64 4.93 -11.05
C THR A 83 -1.85 5.81 -12.00
N GLY A 84 -0.57 5.55 -12.17
CA GLY A 84 0.33 6.29 -13.06
C GLY A 84 1.74 6.44 -12.49
N TYR A 85 2.68 6.75 -13.37
CA TYR A 85 4.11 6.82 -13.06
C TYR A 85 4.66 8.24 -12.96
N ASN A 86 3.91 9.24 -13.45
CA ASN A 86 4.33 10.63 -13.47
C ASN A 86 3.71 11.38 -12.30
N VAL A 87 4.52 11.68 -11.29
CA VAL A 87 4.04 12.29 -10.06
C VAL A 87 4.60 13.69 -9.88
N SER A 88 3.72 14.66 -9.68
CA SER A 88 4.08 16.01 -9.25
C SER A 88 4.10 16.08 -7.71
N LEU A 89 5.15 16.64 -7.13
CA LEU A 89 5.30 16.82 -5.68
C LEU A 89 5.57 18.29 -5.36
N ASP A 90 4.91 18.80 -4.32
CA ASP A 90 5.32 20.06 -3.71
C ASP A 90 6.53 19.80 -2.81
N LEU A 91 7.69 20.23 -3.28
CA LEU A 91 8.97 20.01 -2.58
C LEU A 91 9.02 20.64 -1.19
N ARG A 92 8.20 21.68 -0.91
CA ARG A 92 8.13 22.31 0.42
C ARG A 92 7.72 21.29 1.48
N TYR A 93 6.78 20.40 1.18
CA TYR A 93 6.34 19.31 2.06
C TYR A 93 7.32 18.15 2.12
N HIS A 94 8.37 18.14 1.32
CA HIS A 94 9.38 17.10 1.29
C HIS A 94 10.70 17.56 1.91
N TRP A 95 11.41 18.53 1.27
CA TRP A 95 12.76 18.93 1.73
C TRP A 95 12.73 19.73 3.04
N MET A 96 11.78 20.66 3.22
CA MET A 96 11.70 21.43 4.48
C MET A 96 11.38 20.53 5.69
N GLN A 97 10.77 19.41 5.47
CA GLN A 97 10.42 18.44 6.51
C GLN A 97 11.36 17.23 6.54
N GLN A 98 12.48 17.28 5.83
CA GLN A 98 13.54 16.26 5.82
C GLN A 98 13.03 14.84 5.58
N LYS A 99 11.98 14.70 4.76
CA LYS A 99 11.36 13.41 4.44
C LYS A 99 12.18 12.64 3.43
N ARG A 100 11.98 11.34 3.39
CA ARG A 100 12.60 10.43 2.43
C ARG A 100 11.54 9.81 1.54
N LEU A 101 11.85 9.69 0.25
CA LEU A 101 11.09 8.89 -0.71
C LEU A 101 11.98 7.72 -1.12
N GLN A 102 11.53 6.50 -0.79
CA GLN A 102 12.32 5.28 -1.00
C GLN A 102 11.58 4.34 -1.94
N GLY A 103 12.22 3.99 -3.05
CA GLY A 103 11.75 2.91 -3.91
C GLY A 103 11.99 1.55 -3.25
N SER A 104 11.04 0.64 -3.39
CA SER A 104 11.14 -0.74 -2.97
C SER A 104 10.74 -1.65 -4.12
N HIS A 105 11.59 -2.59 -4.46
CA HIS A 105 11.34 -3.54 -5.54
C HIS A 105 11.88 -4.89 -5.16
N VAL A 106 11.06 -5.91 -5.34
CA VAL A 106 11.27 -7.32 -5.06
C VAL A 106 12.23 -7.66 -3.89
N ALA A 107 12.32 -8.91 -3.55
CA ALA A 107 13.25 -9.45 -2.56
C ALA A 107 14.31 -10.33 -3.27
N ASN A 108 15.48 -10.44 -2.69
CA ASN A 108 16.45 -11.46 -3.09
C ASN A 108 16.07 -12.82 -2.49
N ASP A 109 16.80 -13.88 -2.87
CA ASP A 109 16.51 -15.26 -2.44
C ASP A 109 16.62 -15.43 -0.92
N GLU A 110 17.57 -14.75 -0.28
CA GLU A 110 17.75 -14.80 1.17
C GLU A 110 16.55 -14.19 1.92
N GLN A 111 16.12 -13.01 1.48
CA GLN A 111 14.94 -12.33 2.03
C GLN A 111 13.66 -13.15 1.80
N SER A 112 13.50 -13.75 0.62
CA SER A 112 12.37 -14.61 0.29
C SER A 112 12.32 -15.86 1.18
N ARG A 113 13.46 -16.49 1.44
CA ARG A 113 13.56 -17.62 2.39
C ARG A 113 13.20 -17.18 3.81
N ALA A 114 13.75 -16.06 4.27
CA ALA A 114 13.46 -15.53 5.60
C ALA A 114 11.97 -15.27 5.82
N VAL A 115 11.26 -14.71 4.82
CA VAL A 115 9.80 -14.55 4.89
C VAL A 115 9.08 -15.90 4.96
N ASN A 116 9.50 -16.88 4.17
CA ASN A 116 8.93 -18.23 4.23
C ASN A 116 9.10 -18.87 5.62
N GLU A 117 10.27 -18.72 6.25
CA GLU A 117 10.50 -19.19 7.60
C GLU A 117 9.55 -18.53 8.62
N LEU A 118 9.28 -17.22 8.49
CA LEU A 118 8.32 -16.53 9.34
C LEU A 118 6.89 -17.06 9.14
N VAL A 119 6.50 -17.37 7.91
CA VAL A 119 5.19 -17.97 7.60
C VAL A 119 5.10 -19.38 8.19
N ILE A 120 6.12 -20.23 8.00
CA ILE A 120 6.19 -21.58 8.55
C ILE A 120 6.12 -21.55 10.08
N ALA A 121 6.83 -20.62 10.71
CA ALA A 121 6.82 -20.40 12.16
C ALA A 121 5.53 -19.75 12.67
N LYS A 122 4.55 -19.49 11.80
CA LYS A 122 3.27 -18.81 12.12
C LYS A 122 3.43 -17.42 12.73
N LYS A 123 4.54 -16.75 12.46
CA LYS A 123 4.80 -15.36 12.89
C LYS A 123 4.19 -14.34 11.95
N VAL A 124 3.97 -14.72 10.69
CA VAL A 124 3.31 -13.93 9.65
C VAL A 124 2.21 -14.76 9.05
N ASP A 125 0.99 -14.22 9.00
CA ASP A 125 -0.13 -14.80 8.27
C ASP A 125 -0.07 -14.32 6.81
N PRO A 126 0.12 -15.20 5.82
CA PRO A 126 0.15 -14.81 4.42
C PRO A 126 -1.22 -14.40 3.88
N CYS A 127 -2.25 -14.39 4.71
CA CYS A 127 -3.64 -14.08 4.34
C CYS A 127 -4.15 -14.95 3.18
N LEU A 128 -3.77 -16.23 3.17
CA LEU A 128 -4.19 -17.15 2.12
C LEU A 128 -5.70 -17.38 2.19
N SER A 129 -6.41 -16.99 1.14
CA SER A 129 -7.87 -17.11 1.02
C SER A 129 -8.29 -18.37 0.27
N GLU A 130 -7.62 -18.66 -0.85
CA GLU A 130 -7.99 -19.78 -1.70
C GLU A 130 -6.78 -20.42 -2.38
N THR A 131 -6.90 -21.71 -2.69
CA THR A 131 -5.87 -22.46 -3.41
C THR A 131 -6.46 -23.10 -4.65
N TYR A 132 -5.72 -23.08 -5.74
CA TYR A 132 -6.08 -23.62 -7.04
C TYR A 132 -5.09 -24.71 -7.44
N SER A 133 -5.55 -25.71 -8.17
CA SER A 133 -4.67 -26.64 -8.87
C SER A 133 -3.95 -25.94 -10.03
N PHE A 134 -2.86 -26.53 -10.52
CA PHE A 134 -2.03 -25.93 -11.56
C PHE A 134 -2.80 -25.67 -12.87
N ASP A 135 -3.72 -26.56 -13.23
CA ASP A 135 -4.59 -26.42 -14.41
C ASP A 135 -5.63 -25.29 -14.28
N GLN A 136 -5.92 -24.84 -13.06
CA GLN A 136 -6.84 -23.73 -12.78
C GLN A 136 -6.18 -22.36 -12.78
N ILE A 137 -4.88 -22.25 -13.07
CA ILE A 137 -4.15 -20.98 -12.98
C ILE A 137 -4.75 -19.87 -13.88
N GLY A 138 -5.23 -20.25 -15.07
CA GLY A 138 -5.92 -19.32 -15.98
C GLY A 138 -7.21 -18.77 -15.38
N HIS A 139 -7.98 -19.62 -14.70
CA HIS A 139 -9.18 -19.19 -13.99
C HIS A 139 -8.86 -18.23 -12.84
N ALA A 140 -7.84 -18.52 -12.03
CA ALA A 140 -7.40 -17.65 -10.95
C ALA A 140 -6.98 -16.25 -11.47
N HIS A 141 -6.24 -16.19 -12.58
CA HIS A 141 -5.90 -14.94 -13.24
C HIS A 141 -7.13 -14.19 -13.75
N GLN A 142 -8.11 -14.89 -14.32
CA GLN A 142 -9.34 -14.25 -14.77
C GLN A 142 -10.13 -13.63 -13.62
N LEU A 143 -10.20 -14.30 -12.46
CA LEU A 143 -10.82 -13.74 -11.26
C LEU A 143 -10.12 -12.46 -10.79
N MET A 144 -8.78 -12.41 -10.84
CA MET A 144 -8.01 -11.21 -10.53
C MET A 144 -8.30 -10.08 -11.52
N HIS A 145 -8.29 -10.39 -12.83
CA HIS A 145 -8.58 -9.40 -13.88
C HIS A 145 -9.98 -8.79 -13.72
N ASP A 146 -10.97 -9.62 -13.41
CA ASP A 146 -12.36 -9.20 -13.24
C ASP A 146 -12.65 -8.57 -11.86
N ASN A 147 -11.65 -8.47 -10.99
CA ASN A 147 -11.79 -8.04 -9.60
C ASN A 147 -12.83 -8.85 -8.80
N LYS A 148 -12.94 -10.15 -9.10
CA LYS A 148 -13.86 -11.12 -8.48
C LYS A 148 -13.15 -12.13 -7.58
N HIS A 149 -11.85 -11.96 -7.38
CA HIS A 149 -11.07 -12.83 -6.51
C HIS A 149 -11.48 -12.65 -5.02
N PRO A 150 -11.34 -13.69 -4.19
CA PRO A 150 -11.59 -13.58 -2.75
C PRO A 150 -10.59 -12.62 -2.08
N HIS A 151 -11.00 -12.01 -0.97
CA HIS A 151 -10.12 -11.16 -0.20
C HIS A 151 -8.95 -11.94 0.40
N GLY A 152 -7.75 -11.48 0.18
CA GLY A 152 -6.52 -12.14 0.60
C GLY A 152 -5.69 -12.62 -0.59
N ASN A 153 -4.70 -13.45 -0.32
CA ASN A 153 -3.83 -14.01 -1.35
C ASN A 153 -4.38 -15.35 -1.88
N MET A 154 -4.25 -15.56 -3.18
CA MET A 154 -4.50 -16.83 -3.82
C MET A 154 -3.18 -17.55 -4.07
N ALA A 155 -3.16 -18.87 -3.96
CA ALA A 155 -2.00 -19.70 -4.26
C ALA A 155 -2.35 -20.81 -5.25
N CYS A 156 -1.40 -21.13 -6.13
CA CYS A 156 -1.50 -22.25 -7.04
C CYS A 156 -0.64 -23.41 -6.54
N LEU A 157 -1.21 -24.60 -6.47
CA LEU A 157 -0.53 -25.82 -6.06
C LEU A 157 0.20 -26.41 -7.27
N VAL A 158 1.53 -26.22 -7.33
CA VAL A 158 2.34 -26.70 -8.47
C VAL A 158 2.73 -28.17 -8.34
N ASN A 159 3.21 -28.58 -7.16
CA ASN A 159 3.70 -29.93 -6.88
C ASN A 159 3.09 -30.51 -5.60
N SER A 160 1.90 -30.08 -5.23
CA SER A 160 1.17 -30.51 -4.05
C SER A 160 -0.25 -30.86 -4.44
N LEU A 161 -0.80 -31.93 -3.85
CA LEU A 161 -2.17 -32.36 -4.12
C LEU A 161 -3.20 -31.65 -3.24
N SER A 162 -2.77 -31.08 -2.12
CA SER A 162 -3.64 -30.37 -1.21
C SER A 162 -2.91 -29.28 -0.41
N LYS A 163 -3.71 -28.33 0.10
CA LYS A 163 -3.23 -27.27 1.01
C LYS A 163 -2.53 -27.88 2.22
N GLY A 164 -1.38 -27.33 2.58
CA GLY A 164 -0.61 -27.77 3.74
C GLY A 164 0.34 -28.94 3.51
N GLN A 165 0.37 -29.50 2.30
CA GLN A 165 1.38 -30.48 1.90
C GLN A 165 2.58 -29.75 1.34
N GLY A 166 3.67 -29.70 2.13
CA GLY A 166 4.98 -29.28 1.67
C GLY A 166 5.75 -30.45 1.05
N ARG A 167 6.84 -30.17 0.33
CA ARG A 167 7.83 -31.20 0.03
C ARG A 167 8.51 -31.63 1.34
N SER A 168 8.51 -32.94 1.61
CA SER A 168 9.41 -33.55 2.59
C SER A 168 10.86 -33.41 2.15
#